data_9f5c130bda57fc217802d9bc7d33bbf9
#
_entry.id   9f5c130bda57fc217802d9bc7d33bbf9
#
_cell.length_a   1.000
_cell.length_b   1.000
_cell.length_c   1.000
_cell.angle_alpha   90.00
_cell.angle_beta   90.00
_cell.angle_gamma   90.00
#
_symmetry.space_group_name_H-M   'P 1'
#
loop_
_entity.id
_entity.type
_entity.pdbx_description
1 polymer ?
#
loop_
_entity_poly.entity_id
_entity_poly.type
_entity_poly.pdbx_seq_one_letter_code
_entity_poly.pdbx_strand_id
1 'polypeptide(L)'
;MFYETISYNSGDFIIREGEIGKGFYILEQGELEVARDGKVLNEISLPGAMFGELSELLCHKRDASIRAKTGAKVKFFDMELGEFVEKNPKFAVKIIRNLGRRLCRMNSVAIEGNTRNDFLRNILAENDSEVKHQPVRLLVVDDKPMIINQIK
;
A
#
# COMPACT_ATOMS: atom_id res chain seq x y z
N MET A 1 22.43 6.13 -7.61
CA MET A 1 21.02 5.70 -7.66
C MET A 1 20.41 6.43 -8.84
N PHE A 2 19.98 5.71 -9.86
CA PHE A 2 19.45 6.32 -11.07
C PHE A 2 17.94 6.46 -10.94
N TYR A 3 17.46 7.67 -10.97
CA TYR A 3 16.06 8.02 -11.10
C TYR A 3 15.93 9.20 -12.06
N GLU A 4 14.80 9.30 -12.70
CA GLU A 4 14.42 10.44 -13.51
C GLU A 4 13.47 11.32 -12.72
N THR A 5 13.67 12.64 -12.76
CA THR A 5 12.73 13.58 -12.16
C THR A 5 11.78 14.09 -13.24
N ILE A 6 10.48 13.84 -13.05
CA ILE A 6 9.44 14.19 -14.03
C ILE A 6 8.49 15.18 -13.39
N SER A 7 8.13 16.22 -14.14
CA SER A 7 7.13 17.21 -13.75
C SER A 7 5.83 17.00 -14.52
N TYR A 8 4.71 17.08 -13.83
CA TYR A 8 3.38 16.93 -14.38
C TYR A 8 2.55 18.17 -14.10
N ASN A 9 1.73 18.57 -15.07
CA ASN A 9 0.73 19.61 -14.86
C ASN A 9 -0.50 19.06 -14.15
N SER A 10 -1.29 19.94 -13.56
CA SER A 10 -2.59 19.56 -13.00
C SER A 10 -3.46 18.87 -14.07
N GLY A 11 -4.00 17.71 -13.74
CA GLY A 11 -4.79 16.87 -14.64
C GLY A 11 -4.02 15.80 -15.38
N ASP A 12 -2.69 15.87 -15.46
CA ASP A 12 -1.88 14.87 -16.17
C ASP A 12 -1.92 13.53 -15.44
N PHE A 13 -2.00 12.44 -16.23
CA PHE A 13 -1.89 11.09 -15.70
C PHE A 13 -0.42 10.68 -15.58
N ILE A 14 -0.07 10.15 -14.42
CA ILE A 14 1.24 9.56 -14.14
C ILE A 14 1.18 8.05 -14.36
N ILE A 15 0.08 7.44 -13.93
CA ILE A 15 -0.20 6.01 -14.07
C ILE A 15 -1.65 5.88 -14.53
N ARG A 16 -1.92 4.94 -15.44
CA ARG A 16 -3.29 4.58 -15.84
C ARG A 16 -3.62 3.17 -15.40
N GLU A 17 -4.81 2.99 -14.85
CA GLU A 17 -5.36 1.70 -14.49
C GLU A 17 -5.35 0.73 -15.67
N GLY A 18 -4.98 -0.52 -15.41
CA GLY A 18 -4.93 -1.58 -16.42
C GLY A 18 -3.69 -1.58 -17.30
N GLU A 19 -2.86 -0.54 -17.27
CA GLU A 19 -1.60 -0.53 -18.02
C GLU A 19 -0.59 -1.52 -17.44
N ILE A 20 0.24 -2.09 -18.30
CA ILE A 20 1.44 -2.82 -17.88
C ILE A 20 2.55 -1.78 -17.76
N GLY A 21 3.01 -1.53 -16.56
CA GLY A 21 4.07 -0.57 -16.30
C GLY A 21 5.13 -1.16 -15.38
N LYS A 22 6.38 -0.86 -15.67
CA LYS A 22 7.53 -1.18 -14.81
C LYS A 22 7.88 0.00 -13.91
N GLY A 23 8.60 -0.30 -12.86
CA GLY A 23 9.11 0.71 -11.95
C GLY A 23 8.06 1.34 -11.04
N PHE A 24 8.52 2.23 -10.23
CA PHE A 24 7.73 2.91 -9.20
C PHE A 24 8.15 4.37 -9.10
N TYR A 25 7.37 5.13 -8.34
CA TYR A 25 7.53 6.58 -8.21
C TYR A 25 7.63 6.99 -6.75
N ILE A 26 8.32 8.12 -6.51
CA ILE A 26 8.33 8.81 -5.22
C ILE A 26 7.90 10.26 -5.45
N LEU A 27 6.88 10.71 -4.72
CA LEU A 27 6.43 12.10 -4.76
C LEU A 27 7.49 13.02 -4.16
N GLU A 28 7.90 14.05 -4.89
CA GLU A 28 8.74 15.14 -4.36
C GLU A 28 7.89 16.33 -3.93
N GLN A 29 6.93 16.73 -4.76
CA GLN A 29 6.11 17.91 -4.55
C GLN A 29 4.76 17.77 -5.25
N GLY A 30 3.74 18.45 -4.73
CA GLY A 30 2.40 18.48 -5.30
C GLY A 30 1.45 17.51 -4.64
N GLU A 31 0.27 17.39 -5.22
CA GLU A 31 -0.80 16.50 -4.77
C GLU A 31 -1.27 15.60 -5.91
N LEU A 32 -1.45 14.33 -5.62
CA LEU A 32 -1.90 13.32 -6.57
C LEU A 32 -3.24 12.74 -6.10
N GLU A 33 -4.07 12.39 -7.05
CA GLU A 33 -5.33 11.70 -6.87
C GLU A 33 -5.20 10.27 -7.37
N VAL A 34 -5.62 9.32 -6.55
CA VAL A 34 -5.68 7.89 -6.88
C VAL A 34 -7.12 7.52 -7.17
N ALA A 35 -7.41 7.03 -8.37
CA ALA A 35 -8.76 6.64 -8.79
C ALA A 35 -8.76 5.24 -9.39
N ARG A 36 -9.85 4.51 -9.16
CA ARG A 36 -10.12 3.19 -9.75
C ARG A 36 -11.57 3.13 -10.21
N ASP A 37 -11.80 2.58 -11.39
CA ASP A 37 -13.13 2.53 -12.00
C ASP A 37 -13.83 3.91 -12.00
N GLY A 38 -13.05 4.98 -12.23
CA GLY A 38 -13.54 6.36 -12.22
C GLY A 38 -13.86 6.94 -10.82
N LYS A 39 -13.67 6.17 -9.75
CA LYS A 39 -13.92 6.64 -8.37
C LYS A 39 -12.62 7.01 -7.69
N VAL A 40 -12.58 8.19 -7.08
CA VAL A 40 -11.45 8.62 -6.26
C VAL A 40 -11.41 7.78 -4.98
N LEU A 41 -10.28 7.12 -4.76
CA LEU A 41 -10.03 6.26 -3.61
C LEU A 41 -9.24 6.97 -2.52
N ASN A 42 -8.26 7.77 -2.91
CA ASN A 42 -7.32 8.40 -2.00
C ASN A 42 -6.57 9.55 -2.66
N GLU A 43 -5.89 10.35 -1.85
CA GLU A 43 -4.95 11.38 -2.28
C GLU A 43 -3.55 11.09 -1.71
N ILE A 44 -2.52 11.48 -2.46
CA ILE A 44 -1.12 11.39 -2.06
C ILE A 44 -0.55 12.80 -2.08
N SER A 45 -0.26 13.34 -0.91
CA SER A 45 0.27 14.71 -0.76
C SER A 45 1.56 14.77 0.07
N LEU A 46 1.96 13.66 0.69
CA LEU A 46 3.14 13.64 1.53
C LEU A 46 4.42 13.48 0.69
N PRO A 47 5.35 14.44 0.68
CA PRO A 47 6.65 14.27 0.05
C PRO A 47 7.37 13.03 0.57
N GLY A 48 7.97 12.26 -0.33
CA GLY A 48 8.59 10.97 -0.03
C GLY A 48 7.62 9.79 -0.04
N ALA A 49 6.33 10.00 -0.33
CA ALA A 49 5.38 8.91 -0.54
C ALA A 49 5.74 8.14 -1.81
N MET A 50 5.78 6.81 -1.70
CA MET A 50 6.00 5.89 -2.81
C MET A 50 4.65 5.44 -3.37
N PHE A 51 4.58 5.29 -4.70
CA PHE A 51 3.40 4.80 -5.39
C PHE A 51 3.77 4.06 -6.69
N GLY A 52 2.85 3.23 -7.21
CA GLY A 52 3.10 2.36 -8.36
C GLY A 52 3.90 1.10 -8.01
N GLU A 53 4.26 0.92 -6.74
CA GLU A 53 5.01 -0.23 -6.24
C GLU A 53 4.21 -1.54 -6.26
N LEU A 54 2.88 -1.47 -6.15
CA LEU A 54 2.04 -2.67 -6.02
C LEU A 54 2.09 -3.55 -7.26
N SER A 55 2.06 -2.96 -8.46
CA SER A 55 2.15 -3.74 -9.69
C SER A 55 3.49 -4.44 -9.85
N GLU A 56 4.57 -3.88 -9.32
CA GLU A 56 5.88 -4.54 -9.25
C GLU A 56 5.87 -5.70 -8.25
N LEU A 57 5.38 -5.45 -7.02
CA LEU A 57 5.33 -6.45 -5.95
C LEU A 57 4.45 -7.65 -6.30
N LEU A 58 3.32 -7.41 -6.98
CA LEU A 58 2.32 -8.43 -7.26
C LEU A 58 2.39 -8.97 -8.70
N CYS A 59 3.36 -8.50 -9.49
CA CYS A 59 3.56 -8.90 -10.89
C CYS A 59 2.28 -8.79 -11.75
N HIS A 60 1.51 -7.71 -11.57
CA HIS A 60 0.27 -7.50 -12.29
C HIS A 60 0.14 -6.10 -12.89
N LYS A 61 -0.94 -5.84 -13.62
CA LYS A 61 -1.27 -4.54 -14.20
C LYS A 61 -1.48 -3.49 -13.11
N ARG A 62 -1.38 -2.22 -13.49
CA ARG A 62 -1.66 -1.08 -12.59
C ARG A 62 -3.10 -1.16 -12.06
N ASP A 63 -3.27 -1.20 -10.76
CA ASP A 63 -4.57 -1.36 -10.08
C ASP A 63 -5.44 -0.11 -10.08
N ALA A 64 -4.83 1.03 -10.27
CA ALA A 64 -5.50 2.32 -10.21
C ALA A 64 -4.80 3.33 -11.11
N SER A 65 -5.55 4.33 -11.52
CA SER A 65 -5.01 5.53 -12.16
C SER A 65 -4.50 6.50 -11.10
N ILE A 66 -3.36 7.16 -11.38
CA ILE A 66 -2.83 8.23 -10.56
C ILE A 66 -2.66 9.46 -11.43
N ARG A 67 -3.28 10.54 -11.01
CA ARG A 67 -3.34 11.81 -11.72
C ARG A 67 -2.79 12.92 -10.83
N ALA A 68 -2.09 13.88 -11.41
CA ALA A 68 -1.68 15.08 -10.73
C ALA A 68 -2.92 15.97 -10.45
N LYS A 69 -3.25 16.18 -9.18
CA LYS A 69 -4.34 17.07 -8.74
C LYS A 69 -3.90 18.53 -8.83
N THR A 70 -2.65 18.80 -8.50
CA THR A 70 -1.95 20.07 -8.70
C THR A 70 -0.73 19.83 -9.58
N GLY A 71 0.05 20.87 -9.90
CA GLY A 71 1.38 20.66 -10.47
C GLY A 71 2.19 19.77 -9.56
N ALA A 72 2.74 18.67 -10.09
CA ALA A 72 3.44 17.67 -9.31
C ALA A 72 4.82 17.37 -9.86
N LYS A 73 5.76 17.05 -8.96
CA LYS A 73 7.10 16.60 -9.28
C LYS A 73 7.36 15.26 -8.63
N VAL A 74 7.79 14.28 -9.41
CA VAL A 74 8.02 12.92 -8.95
C VAL A 74 9.38 12.41 -9.39
N LYS A 75 9.93 11.47 -8.63
CA LYS A 75 11.08 10.65 -9.03
C LYS A 75 10.57 9.34 -9.55
N PHE A 76 10.93 9.02 -10.79
CA PHE A 76 10.66 7.72 -11.40
C PHE A 76 11.90 6.83 -11.29
N PHE A 77 11.70 5.60 -10.86
CA PHE A 77 12.71 4.56 -10.76
C PHE A 77 12.38 3.44 -11.74
N ASP A 78 13.12 3.38 -12.85
CA ASP A 78 12.99 2.30 -13.84
C ASP A 78 13.84 1.10 -13.41
N MET A 79 13.44 0.46 -12.34
CA MET A 79 14.09 -0.72 -11.77
C MET A 79 13.12 -1.56 -10.97
N GLU A 80 13.42 -2.82 -10.78
CA GLU A 80 12.64 -3.70 -9.93
C GLU A 80 12.72 -3.25 -8.46
N LEU A 81 11.57 -3.31 -7.78
CA LEU A 81 11.49 -2.89 -6.38
C LEU A 81 12.37 -3.75 -5.48
N GLY A 82 12.51 -5.06 -5.80
CA GLY A 82 13.40 -5.98 -5.09
C GLY A 82 14.84 -5.49 -5.10
N GLU A 83 15.36 -5.20 -6.28
CA GLU A 83 16.73 -4.67 -6.47
C GLU A 83 16.92 -3.33 -5.73
N PHE A 84 15.91 -2.46 -5.77
CA PHE A 84 15.96 -1.19 -5.04
C PHE A 84 16.06 -1.40 -3.53
N VAL A 85 15.27 -2.32 -2.98
CA VAL A 85 15.23 -2.63 -1.54
C VAL A 85 16.54 -3.28 -1.10
N GLU A 86 17.10 -4.19 -1.88
CA GLU A 86 18.42 -4.81 -1.58
C GLU A 86 19.52 -3.74 -1.43
N LYS A 87 19.52 -2.77 -2.33
CA LYS A 87 20.47 -1.65 -2.28
C LYS A 87 20.15 -0.62 -1.19
N ASN A 88 18.92 -0.60 -0.72
CA ASN A 88 18.42 0.40 0.23
C ASN A 88 17.48 -0.22 1.29
N PRO A 89 17.97 -1.08 2.19
CA PRO A 89 17.13 -1.85 3.12
C PRO A 89 16.20 -1.00 4.00
N LYS A 90 16.60 0.23 4.29
CA LYS A 90 15.78 1.18 5.07
C LYS A 90 14.44 1.51 4.38
N PHE A 91 14.36 1.38 3.04
CA PHE A 91 13.12 1.59 2.29
C PHE A 91 12.14 0.43 2.45
N ALA A 92 12.60 -0.79 2.69
CA ALA A 92 11.72 -1.93 2.97
C ALA A 92 10.76 -1.62 4.13
N VAL A 93 11.29 -1.09 5.23
CA VAL A 93 10.48 -0.72 6.40
C VAL A 93 9.46 0.38 6.06
N LYS A 94 9.83 1.34 5.20
CA LYS A 94 8.89 2.39 4.75
C LYS A 94 7.77 1.80 3.91
N ILE A 95 8.09 0.89 2.99
CA ILE A 95 7.12 0.20 2.13
C ILE A 95 6.15 -0.60 2.99
N ILE A 96 6.65 -1.46 3.88
CA ILE A 96 5.83 -2.27 4.79
C ILE A 96 4.91 -1.38 5.63
N ARG A 97 5.43 -0.29 6.19
CA ARG A 97 4.64 0.64 6.99
C ARG A 97 3.54 1.34 6.17
N ASN A 98 3.83 1.71 4.93
CA ASN A 98 2.84 2.31 4.03
C ASN A 98 1.75 1.31 3.65
N LEU A 99 2.11 0.07 3.32
CA LEU A 99 1.16 -1.00 3.03
C LEU A 99 0.29 -1.31 4.25
N GLY A 100 0.89 -1.39 5.44
CA GLY A 100 0.15 -1.58 6.69
C GLY A 100 -0.86 -0.45 6.95
N ARG A 101 -0.47 0.82 6.76
CA ARG A 101 -1.40 1.95 6.90
C ARG A 101 -2.55 1.91 5.88
N ARG A 102 -2.26 1.52 4.63
CA ARG A 102 -3.29 1.36 3.59
C ARG A 102 -4.26 0.26 3.97
N LEU A 103 -3.78 -0.88 4.44
CA LEU A 103 -4.59 -1.99 4.92
C LEU A 103 -5.50 -1.57 6.09
N CYS A 104 -4.95 -0.88 7.10
CA CYS A 104 -5.74 -0.37 8.22
C CYS A 104 -6.85 0.57 7.76
N ARG A 105 -6.57 1.48 6.81
CA ARG A 105 -7.61 2.38 6.26
C ARG A 105 -8.68 1.62 5.51
N MET A 106 -8.31 0.64 4.69
CA MET A 106 -9.27 -0.19 3.95
C MET A 106 -10.19 -0.95 4.91
N ASN A 107 -9.65 -1.51 5.98
CA ASN A 107 -10.43 -2.20 6.99
C ASN A 107 -11.38 -1.25 7.72
N SER A 108 -10.96 -0.01 8.02
CA SER A 108 -11.83 1.00 8.65
C SER A 108 -13.00 1.39 7.74
N VAL A 109 -12.77 1.59 6.45
CA VAL A 109 -13.83 1.90 5.47
C VAL A 109 -14.78 0.72 5.29
N ALA A 110 -14.29 -0.51 5.29
CA ALA A 110 -15.13 -1.71 5.21
C ALA A 110 -16.03 -1.87 6.44
N ILE A 111 -15.56 -1.45 7.62
CA ILE A 111 -16.35 -1.46 8.87
C ILE A 111 -17.42 -0.36 8.86
N GLU A 112 -17.13 0.81 8.31
CA GLU A 112 -18.12 1.90 8.18
C GLU A 112 -19.21 1.59 7.15
N GLY A 113 -18.92 0.78 6.14
CA GLY A 113 -19.89 0.32 5.12
C GLY A 113 -20.74 -0.87 5.55
N ASN A 114 -20.31 -1.62 6.54
CA ASN A 114 -21.03 -2.75 7.11
C ASN A 114 -21.33 -2.40 8.56
N THR A 115 -22.57 -2.04 8.85
CA THR A 115 -23.15 -1.67 10.15
C THR A 115 -22.21 -1.90 11.34
N ARG A 116 -21.65 -0.81 11.81
CA ARG A 116 -20.71 -0.69 12.96
C ARG A 116 -21.12 -1.48 14.22
N ASN A 117 -22.38 -1.94 14.27
CA ASN A 117 -22.94 -2.68 15.41
C ASN A 117 -22.77 -4.19 15.33
N ASP A 118 -22.76 -4.80 14.14
CA ASP A 118 -22.77 -6.26 14.06
C ASP A 118 -21.37 -6.87 14.23
N PHE A 119 -20.34 -6.19 13.71
CA PHE A 119 -18.96 -6.64 13.87
C PHE A 119 -18.47 -6.50 15.32
N LEU A 120 -18.78 -5.38 15.97
CA LEU A 120 -18.46 -5.19 17.39
C LEU A 120 -19.27 -6.12 18.30
N ARG A 121 -20.51 -6.42 17.97
CA ARG A 121 -21.33 -7.41 18.70
C ARG A 121 -20.76 -8.81 18.58
N ASN A 122 -20.27 -9.21 17.38
CA ASN A 122 -19.67 -10.52 17.19
C ASN A 122 -18.34 -10.66 17.93
N ILE A 123 -17.46 -9.62 17.89
CA ILE A 123 -16.21 -9.63 18.66
C ILE A 123 -16.46 -9.61 20.17
N LEU A 124 -17.45 -8.86 20.65
CA LEU A 124 -17.79 -8.81 22.07
C LEU A 124 -18.48 -10.09 22.54
N ALA A 125 -19.28 -10.76 21.68
CA ALA A 125 -19.90 -12.03 22.01
C ALA A 125 -18.89 -13.20 22.02
N GLU A 126 -17.81 -13.14 21.22
CA GLU A 126 -16.74 -14.14 21.26
C GLU A 126 -15.78 -13.96 22.45
N ASN A 127 -15.70 -12.74 23.01
CA ASN A 127 -14.84 -12.48 24.19
C ASN A 127 -15.49 -12.82 25.53
N ASP A 128 -16.80 -13.08 25.59
CA ASP A 128 -17.48 -13.54 26.83
C ASP A 128 -17.44 -15.05 27.04
N SER A 129 -16.94 -15.80 26.08
CA SER A 129 -16.69 -17.24 26.22
C SER A 129 -15.21 -17.55 26.15
N GLU A 130 -14.62 -17.71 27.34
CA GLU A 130 -13.28 -18.29 27.57
C GLU A 130 -12.06 -17.41 27.29
N VAL A 131 -11.66 -16.63 28.28
CA VAL A 131 -10.26 -16.23 28.47
C VAL A 131 -9.45 -17.49 28.85
N LYS A 132 -9.10 -18.27 27.84
CA LYS A 132 -7.94 -19.17 27.93
C LYS A 132 -6.82 -18.54 27.12
N HIS A 133 -5.74 -18.19 27.82
CA HIS A 133 -4.48 -17.78 27.22
C HIS A 133 -4.03 -18.81 26.19
N GLN A 134 -4.26 -18.52 24.91
CA GLN A 134 -3.54 -19.19 23.84
C GLN A 134 -2.58 -18.17 23.21
N PRO A 135 -1.33 -18.57 22.95
CA PRO A 135 -0.36 -17.70 22.32
C PRO A 135 -0.85 -17.32 20.92
N VAL A 136 -0.80 -16.03 20.62
CA VAL A 136 -1.12 -15.47 19.31
C VAL A 136 -0.25 -16.14 18.25
N ARG A 137 -0.82 -17.00 17.43
CA ARG A 137 -0.17 -17.52 16.24
C ARG A 137 -0.33 -16.49 15.13
N LEU A 138 0.76 -15.82 14.79
CA LEU A 138 0.82 -15.01 13.58
C LEU A 138 0.84 -15.96 12.39
N LEU A 139 -0.27 -16.05 11.68
CA LEU A 139 -0.35 -16.77 10.41
C LEU A 139 0.29 -15.86 9.33
N VAL A 140 1.55 -16.10 9.05
CA VAL A 140 2.14 -15.61 7.79
C VAL A 140 1.73 -16.61 6.73
N VAL A 141 0.80 -16.21 5.87
CA VAL A 141 0.43 -17.00 4.70
C VAL A 141 1.50 -16.78 3.64
N ASP A 142 2.51 -17.63 3.67
CA ASP A 142 3.41 -17.87 2.56
C ASP A 142 3.35 -19.36 2.26
N ASP A 143 3.46 -19.76 1.01
CA ASP A 143 3.28 -21.15 0.55
C ASP A 143 4.32 -22.15 1.12
N LYS A 144 5.10 -21.72 2.09
CA LYS A 144 5.98 -22.60 2.86
C LYS A 144 5.88 -22.28 4.36
N PRO A 145 5.62 -23.28 5.22
CA PRO A 145 5.56 -23.07 6.67
C PRO A 145 6.96 -22.77 7.21
N MET A 146 7.19 -21.55 7.66
CA MET A 146 8.34 -21.24 8.51
C MET A 146 7.99 -21.57 9.97
N ILE A 147 8.65 -22.56 10.51
CA ILE A 147 8.59 -22.91 11.93
C ILE A 147 9.45 -21.89 12.68
N ILE A 148 8.79 -20.98 13.39
CA ILE A 148 9.50 -20.12 14.34
C ILE A 148 9.59 -20.87 15.66
N ASN A 149 10.80 -21.29 16.02
CA ASN A 149 11.09 -21.88 17.32
C ASN A 149 10.83 -20.87 18.44
N GLN A 150 10.14 -21.30 19.46
CA GLN A 150 9.87 -20.56 20.69
C GLN A 150 11.18 -20.14 21.35
N ILE A 151 11.32 -18.86 21.64
CA ILE A 151 12.28 -18.35 22.61
C ILE A 151 11.60 -18.41 23.99
N LYS A 152 12.25 -19.13 24.90
CA LYS A 152 11.87 -19.21 26.31
C LYS A 152 12.08 -17.88 27.02
#